data_665070ef19bcbdf7649f3593bae1b921
#
_entry.id   665070ef19bcbdf7649f3593bae1b921
#
_cell.length_a   1.000
_cell.length_b   1.000
_cell.length_c   1.000
_cell.angle_alpha   90.00
_cell.angle_beta   90.00
_cell.angle_gamma   90.00
#
_symmetry.space_group_name_H-M   'P 1'
#
loop_
_entity.id
_entity.type
_entity.pdbx_description
1 polymer ?
#
loop_
_entity_poly.entity_id
_entity_poly.type
_entity_poly.pdbx_seq_one_letter_code
_entity_poly.pdbx_strand_id
1 'polypeptide(L)'
;MHIAAWPVFIPLIAGFIVLFAKAKGLRWQRVINLLTLTGLVILSAYLIDTTSSGEHQVYLLGNWAAPYGIVLVLDQLSALMVAMTAVLALVALVYSIVNNIDGNGAHFHVMFLIFIFGLNGAFLTGDVFNLFVFFEVLLLASYGLLLHGGGRLRTKAGVHYVVINMVGATLFLFAVGTLYGILGTLNIADMAAKVAELPEQDTAVVAAAGLLLLVVFCIKAAIFPLYLWLPIAYSNTAAPVAALFAIMTKVGLYAIIRVHGTVFGIEAGTLANFYMPWLLGLGMVTLLLAALGVMAANSLRRQVAYLVLASVATLVIAIGLNNTTGLSASLYYIIHSTLIAGGLFLLADIIARGRGSFEDRFERSYAMPAAVLIGALFMFGAIAMIGMPPLSGFFGKMLILNASLDHQWYGWIVAVVLIAGFIMMITMARTGVLLFYNVLPANNGNGQTSGEQPKVGSTGTISIATVIFLFAISPILVVFAKPITAFTESAAQQQVNSQSYIESVLSKQPVAGREK
;
A
#
# COMPACT_ATOMS: atom_id res chain seq x y z
N MET A 1 -26.39 8.51 -6.50
CA MET A 1 -26.74 7.11 -6.20
C MET A 1 -25.65 6.08 -6.58
N HIS A 2 -24.82 6.30 -7.60
CA HIS A 2 -23.86 5.29 -8.07
C HIS A 2 -22.40 5.66 -7.80
N ILE A 3 -22.15 6.62 -6.91
CA ILE A 3 -20.82 7.25 -6.79
C ILE A 3 -19.77 6.28 -6.24
N ALA A 4 -20.16 5.39 -5.33
CA ALA A 4 -19.28 4.34 -4.78
C ALA A 4 -18.80 3.31 -5.83
N ALA A 5 -19.53 3.19 -6.95
CA ALA A 5 -19.18 2.23 -8.00
C ALA A 5 -18.18 2.78 -9.03
N TRP A 6 -18.13 4.10 -9.24
CA TRP A 6 -17.28 4.71 -10.28
C TRP A 6 -15.78 4.43 -10.12
N PRO A 7 -15.19 4.50 -8.92
CA PRO A 7 -13.76 4.20 -8.76
C PRO A 7 -13.39 2.76 -9.19
N VAL A 8 -14.35 1.85 -9.16
CA VAL A 8 -14.16 0.45 -9.58
C VAL A 8 -14.35 0.32 -11.09
N PHE A 9 -15.48 0.83 -11.64
CA PHE A 9 -15.81 0.59 -13.04
C PHE A 9 -15.01 1.43 -14.03
N ILE A 10 -14.60 2.65 -13.68
CA ILE A 10 -13.81 3.51 -14.57
C ILE A 10 -12.51 2.83 -15.02
N PRO A 11 -11.62 2.33 -14.14
CA PRO A 11 -10.40 1.68 -14.58
C PRO A 11 -10.63 0.36 -15.32
N LEU A 12 -11.71 -0.38 -15.00
CA LEU A 12 -12.07 -1.59 -15.71
C LEU A 12 -12.44 -1.28 -17.17
N ILE A 13 -13.37 -0.35 -17.39
CA ILE A 13 -13.83 0.05 -18.73
C ILE A 13 -12.66 0.62 -19.52
N ALA A 14 -11.86 1.50 -18.90
CA ALA A 14 -10.68 2.07 -19.53
C ALA A 14 -9.65 0.99 -19.90
N GLY A 15 -9.48 -0.06 -19.08
CA GLY A 15 -8.62 -1.21 -19.36
C GLY A 15 -9.04 -1.93 -20.64
N PHE A 16 -10.32 -2.17 -20.83
CA PHE A 16 -10.85 -2.73 -22.08
C PHE A 16 -10.63 -1.78 -23.28
N ILE A 17 -10.90 -0.48 -23.12
CA ILE A 17 -10.67 0.51 -24.18
C ILE A 17 -9.19 0.52 -24.59
N VAL A 18 -8.27 0.51 -23.61
CA VAL A 18 -6.82 0.46 -23.84
C VAL A 18 -6.40 -0.82 -24.56
N LEU A 19 -7.03 -1.96 -24.23
CA LEU A 19 -6.77 -3.23 -24.93
C LEU A 19 -7.06 -3.13 -26.43
N PHE A 20 -8.20 -2.55 -26.81
CA PHE A 20 -8.54 -2.31 -28.22
C PHE A 20 -7.70 -1.19 -28.84
N ALA A 21 -7.37 -0.15 -28.08
CA ALA A 21 -6.51 0.95 -28.54
C ALA A 21 -5.07 0.51 -28.86
N LYS A 22 -4.65 -0.69 -28.42
CA LYS A 22 -3.35 -1.27 -28.77
C LYS A 22 -3.12 -1.32 -30.29
N ALA A 23 -4.16 -1.57 -31.09
CA ALA A 23 -4.08 -1.56 -32.54
C ALA A 23 -3.71 -0.18 -33.14
N LYS A 24 -4.01 0.91 -32.39
CA LYS A 24 -3.69 2.30 -32.78
C LYS A 24 -2.33 2.78 -32.27
N GLY A 25 -1.60 1.95 -31.52
CA GLY A 25 -0.26 2.22 -31.02
C GLY A 25 -0.19 2.72 -29.57
N LEU A 26 1.04 2.77 -29.04
CA LEU A 26 1.34 3.09 -27.64
C LEU A 26 0.87 4.50 -27.22
N ARG A 27 0.90 5.46 -28.13
CA ARG A 27 0.47 6.84 -27.85
C ARG A 27 -0.98 6.91 -27.36
N TRP A 28 -1.89 6.18 -27.99
CA TRP A 28 -3.30 6.17 -27.58
C TRP A 28 -3.50 5.49 -26.24
N GLN A 29 -2.77 4.41 -25.95
CA GLN A 29 -2.80 3.75 -24.65
C GLN A 29 -2.36 4.71 -23.54
N ARG A 30 -1.29 5.48 -23.76
CA ARG A 30 -0.78 6.52 -22.83
C ARG A 30 -1.84 7.59 -22.56
N VAL A 31 -2.46 8.12 -23.62
CA VAL A 31 -3.47 9.21 -23.49
C VAL A 31 -4.68 8.72 -22.70
N ILE A 32 -5.24 7.56 -23.06
CA ILE A 32 -6.43 7.02 -22.37
C ILE A 32 -6.11 6.77 -20.88
N ASN A 33 -4.98 6.16 -20.60
CA ASN A 33 -4.60 5.84 -19.23
C ASN A 33 -4.35 7.13 -18.38
N LEU A 34 -3.67 8.14 -18.96
CA LEU A 34 -3.49 9.44 -18.30
C LEU A 34 -4.82 10.12 -17.99
N LEU A 35 -5.73 10.17 -18.96
CA LEU A 35 -7.05 10.76 -18.78
C LEU A 35 -7.85 10.02 -17.69
N THR A 36 -7.80 8.69 -17.71
CA THR A 36 -8.46 7.84 -16.71
C THR A 36 -7.94 8.12 -15.30
N LEU A 37 -6.62 8.12 -15.11
CA LEU A 37 -6.06 8.34 -13.78
C LEU A 37 -6.23 9.78 -13.29
N THR A 38 -6.16 10.77 -14.19
CA THR A 38 -6.47 12.17 -13.84
C THR A 38 -7.94 12.29 -13.41
N GLY A 39 -8.85 11.65 -14.13
CA GLY A 39 -10.27 11.59 -13.75
C GLY A 39 -10.48 10.91 -12.40
N LEU A 40 -9.74 9.82 -12.11
CA LEU A 40 -9.80 9.15 -10.81
C LEU A 40 -9.26 10.02 -9.66
N VAL A 41 -8.22 10.83 -9.89
CA VAL A 41 -7.73 11.79 -8.87
C VAL A 41 -8.80 12.84 -8.56
N ILE A 42 -9.43 13.41 -9.59
CA ILE A 42 -10.50 14.39 -9.40
C ILE A 42 -11.70 13.74 -8.68
N LEU A 43 -12.10 12.55 -9.11
CA LEU A 43 -13.17 11.79 -8.48
C LEU A 43 -12.85 11.51 -7.00
N SER A 44 -11.62 11.08 -6.70
CA SER A 44 -11.23 10.74 -5.33
C SER A 44 -11.24 11.95 -4.39
N ALA A 45 -10.90 13.14 -4.88
CA ALA A 45 -11.02 14.38 -4.10
C ALA A 45 -12.50 14.66 -3.76
N TYR A 46 -13.40 14.47 -4.72
CA TYR A 46 -14.84 14.57 -4.49
C TYR A 46 -15.36 13.50 -3.50
N LEU A 47 -14.82 12.27 -3.54
CA LEU A 47 -15.21 11.22 -2.59
C LEU A 47 -14.78 11.55 -1.15
N ILE A 48 -13.59 12.13 -0.95
CA ILE A 48 -13.14 12.60 0.38
C ILE A 48 -14.09 13.69 0.89
N ASP A 49 -14.45 14.64 0.05
CA ASP A 49 -15.38 15.72 0.43
C ASP A 49 -16.75 15.16 0.84
N THR A 50 -17.33 14.28 0.03
CA THR A 50 -18.64 13.69 0.29
C THR A 50 -18.69 12.77 1.51
N THR A 51 -17.58 12.14 1.87
CA THR A 51 -17.48 11.29 3.07
C THR A 51 -17.09 12.05 4.33
N SER A 52 -16.70 13.31 4.20
CA SER A 52 -16.30 14.16 5.36
C SER A 52 -17.43 14.36 6.37
N SER A 53 -18.71 14.22 5.94
CA SER A 53 -19.89 14.23 6.82
C SER A 53 -19.99 13.01 7.75
N GLY A 54 -19.19 11.95 7.52
CA GLY A 54 -19.26 10.69 8.27
C GLY A 54 -20.35 9.73 7.81
N GLU A 55 -21.06 10.03 6.71
CA GLU A 55 -22.11 9.16 6.17
C GLU A 55 -21.53 8.01 5.33
N HIS A 56 -22.11 6.81 5.48
CA HIS A 56 -21.82 5.68 4.63
C HIS A 56 -22.66 5.71 3.36
N GLN A 57 -22.03 5.58 2.20
CA GLN A 57 -22.73 5.46 0.92
C GLN A 57 -22.67 4.00 0.44
N VAL A 58 -23.83 3.34 0.48
CA VAL A 58 -23.96 1.93 0.10
C VAL A 58 -24.54 1.82 -1.31
N TYR A 59 -23.84 1.06 -2.16
CA TYR A 59 -24.28 0.72 -3.50
C TYR A 59 -24.55 -0.79 -3.59
N LEU A 60 -25.79 -1.14 -3.94
CA LEU A 60 -26.22 -2.54 -4.13
C LEU A 60 -25.91 -2.96 -5.57
N LEU A 61 -25.01 -3.90 -5.77
CA LEU A 61 -24.67 -4.41 -7.08
C LEU A 61 -25.84 -5.24 -7.64
N GLY A 62 -26.30 -4.88 -8.85
CA GLY A 62 -27.46 -5.52 -9.45
C GLY A 62 -28.80 -5.24 -8.74
N ASN A 63 -28.82 -4.30 -7.78
CA ASN A 63 -29.99 -3.95 -6.95
C ASN A 63 -30.49 -5.10 -6.04
N TRP A 64 -29.56 -6.00 -5.62
CA TRP A 64 -29.82 -7.05 -4.65
C TRP A 64 -29.46 -6.57 -3.24
N ALA A 65 -30.40 -6.75 -2.31
CA ALA A 65 -30.18 -6.39 -0.91
C ALA A 65 -29.11 -7.26 -0.23
N ALA A 66 -28.42 -6.67 0.76
CA ALA A 66 -27.64 -7.46 1.70
C ALA A 66 -28.56 -8.40 2.50
N PRO A 67 -28.11 -9.61 2.90
CA PRO A 67 -26.78 -10.17 2.71
C PRO A 67 -26.58 -10.95 1.40
N TYR A 68 -27.61 -11.04 0.56
CA TYR A 68 -27.60 -11.87 -0.66
C TYR A 68 -26.85 -11.21 -1.83
N GLY A 69 -26.88 -9.89 -1.91
CA GLY A 69 -26.19 -9.10 -2.94
C GLY A 69 -24.82 -8.60 -2.50
N ILE A 70 -23.92 -8.46 -3.47
CA ILE A 70 -22.64 -7.80 -3.25
C ILE A 70 -22.90 -6.31 -3.04
N VAL A 71 -22.33 -5.74 -1.99
CA VAL A 71 -22.41 -4.31 -1.70
C VAL A 71 -21.05 -3.64 -1.86
N LEU A 72 -21.06 -2.41 -2.35
CA LEU A 72 -19.88 -1.53 -2.28
C LEU A 72 -20.20 -0.43 -1.27
N VAL A 73 -19.28 -0.20 -0.35
CA VAL A 73 -19.44 0.78 0.73
C VAL A 73 -18.36 1.83 0.62
N LEU A 74 -18.77 3.06 0.45
CA LEU A 74 -17.90 4.22 0.47
C LEU A 74 -18.05 4.92 1.81
N ASP A 75 -16.95 5.00 2.53
CA ASP A 75 -16.78 5.70 3.79
C ASP A 75 -15.44 6.45 3.82
N GLN A 76 -15.10 7.09 4.93
CA GLN A 76 -13.87 7.87 5.05
C GLN A 76 -12.60 7.03 4.84
N LEU A 77 -12.57 5.78 5.35
CA LEU A 77 -11.43 4.89 5.19
C LEU A 77 -11.23 4.47 3.73
N SER A 78 -12.30 4.03 3.06
CA SER A 78 -12.25 3.60 1.65
C SER A 78 -11.94 4.79 0.72
N ALA A 79 -12.52 5.97 0.98
CA ALA A 79 -12.23 7.20 0.23
C ALA A 79 -10.75 7.59 0.31
N LEU A 80 -10.15 7.52 1.52
CA LEU A 80 -8.73 7.77 1.74
C LEU A 80 -7.85 6.82 0.91
N MET A 81 -8.15 5.51 0.95
CA MET A 81 -7.37 4.50 0.23
C MET A 81 -7.47 4.64 -1.29
N VAL A 82 -8.67 4.95 -1.81
CA VAL A 82 -8.89 5.23 -3.24
C VAL A 82 -8.12 6.49 -3.68
N ALA A 83 -8.14 7.56 -2.87
CA ALA A 83 -7.42 8.80 -3.18
C ALA A 83 -5.90 8.59 -3.24
N MET A 84 -5.34 7.89 -2.25
CA MET A 84 -3.92 7.57 -2.24
C MET A 84 -3.52 6.71 -3.45
N THR A 85 -4.36 5.74 -3.81
CA THR A 85 -4.16 4.89 -4.99
C THR A 85 -4.13 5.72 -6.27
N ALA A 86 -5.11 6.61 -6.45
CA ALA A 86 -5.23 7.44 -7.64
C ALA A 86 -4.00 8.37 -7.82
N VAL A 87 -3.58 9.05 -6.74
CA VAL A 87 -2.41 9.96 -6.76
C VAL A 87 -1.13 9.18 -7.07
N LEU A 88 -0.87 8.08 -6.36
CA LEU A 88 0.33 7.28 -6.56
C LEU A 88 0.38 6.67 -7.96
N ALA A 89 -0.77 6.18 -8.45
CA ALA A 89 -0.88 5.59 -9.79
C ALA A 89 -0.62 6.62 -10.89
N LEU A 90 -1.18 7.83 -10.77
CA LEU A 90 -0.95 8.90 -11.75
C LEU A 90 0.55 9.25 -11.83
N VAL A 91 1.21 9.44 -10.70
CA VAL A 91 2.65 9.78 -10.66
C VAL A 91 3.50 8.64 -11.21
N ALA A 92 3.21 7.39 -10.82
CA ALA A 92 3.91 6.20 -11.33
C ALA A 92 3.75 6.04 -12.85
N LEU A 93 2.54 6.32 -13.38
CA LEU A 93 2.29 6.28 -14.82
C LEU A 93 3.06 7.39 -15.55
N VAL A 94 3.02 8.64 -15.08
CA VAL A 94 3.76 9.77 -15.67
C VAL A 94 5.26 9.44 -15.72
N TYR A 95 5.82 8.94 -14.61
CA TYR A 95 7.22 8.52 -14.56
C TYR A 95 7.53 7.41 -15.57
N SER A 96 6.64 6.43 -15.71
CA SER A 96 6.78 5.32 -16.65
C SER A 96 6.82 5.80 -18.10
N ILE A 97 5.91 6.70 -18.48
CA ILE A 97 5.80 7.26 -19.84
C ILE A 97 7.04 8.11 -20.18
N VAL A 98 7.45 9.00 -19.29
CA VAL A 98 8.59 9.90 -19.51
C VAL A 98 9.89 9.13 -19.71
N ASN A 99 10.05 8.02 -19.01
CA ASN A 99 11.23 7.17 -19.09
C ASN A 99 11.07 6.00 -20.07
N ASN A 100 9.98 5.93 -20.85
CA ASN A 100 9.64 4.87 -21.79
C ASN A 100 9.70 3.44 -21.20
N ILE A 101 9.43 3.32 -19.89
CA ILE A 101 9.40 2.01 -19.22
C ILE A 101 8.17 1.22 -19.66
N ASP A 102 7.05 1.89 -19.88
CA ASP A 102 5.78 1.33 -20.38
C ASP A 102 5.89 0.64 -21.73
N GLY A 103 6.86 1.04 -22.56
CA GLY A 103 7.13 0.45 -23.87
C GLY A 103 7.91 -0.87 -23.85
N ASN A 104 8.45 -1.29 -22.71
CA ASN A 104 9.27 -2.51 -22.58
C ASN A 104 8.47 -3.83 -22.62
N GLY A 105 7.14 -3.76 -22.80
CA GLY A 105 6.28 -4.94 -22.90
C GLY A 105 4.87 -4.61 -23.40
N ALA A 106 4.17 -5.63 -23.88
CA ALA A 106 2.99 -5.45 -24.73
C ALA A 106 1.71 -5.00 -24.02
N HIS A 107 1.57 -5.21 -22.70
CA HIS A 107 0.29 -5.04 -21.99
C HIS A 107 0.39 -4.20 -20.72
N PHE A 108 1.43 -3.36 -20.59
CA PHE A 108 1.66 -2.55 -19.41
C PHE A 108 0.42 -1.74 -18.99
N HIS A 109 -0.14 -0.96 -19.91
CA HIS A 109 -1.26 -0.06 -19.61
C HIS A 109 -2.55 -0.80 -19.23
N VAL A 110 -2.81 -1.96 -19.84
CA VAL A 110 -3.97 -2.80 -19.50
C VAL A 110 -3.80 -3.36 -18.09
N MET A 111 -2.65 -4.00 -17.82
CA MET A 111 -2.36 -4.58 -16.50
C MET A 111 -2.36 -3.51 -15.40
N PHE A 112 -1.88 -2.29 -15.73
CA PHE A 112 -1.88 -1.16 -14.81
C PHE A 112 -3.30 -0.77 -14.40
N LEU A 113 -4.23 -0.64 -15.35
CA LEU A 113 -5.64 -0.28 -15.07
C LEU A 113 -6.40 -1.42 -14.37
N ILE A 114 -6.16 -2.69 -14.74
CA ILE A 114 -6.74 -3.85 -14.05
C ILE A 114 -6.22 -3.94 -12.61
N PHE A 115 -4.96 -3.59 -12.36
CA PHE A 115 -4.42 -3.51 -11.01
C PHE A 115 -5.15 -2.45 -10.17
N ILE A 116 -5.40 -1.24 -10.74
CA ILE A 116 -6.17 -0.17 -10.06
C ILE A 116 -7.62 -0.59 -9.83
N PHE A 117 -8.25 -1.28 -10.80
CA PHE A 117 -9.57 -1.87 -10.64
C PHE A 117 -9.63 -2.80 -9.43
N GLY A 118 -8.67 -3.74 -9.31
CA GLY A 118 -8.60 -4.67 -8.18
C GLY A 118 -8.37 -3.97 -6.84
N LEU A 119 -7.51 -2.93 -6.79
CA LEU A 119 -7.27 -2.13 -5.60
C LEU A 119 -8.54 -1.40 -5.13
N ASN A 120 -9.16 -0.65 -6.04
CA ASN A 120 -10.35 0.14 -5.71
C ASN A 120 -11.53 -0.77 -5.34
N GLY A 121 -11.66 -1.91 -6.01
CA GLY A 121 -12.67 -2.91 -5.67
C GLY A 121 -12.46 -3.50 -4.27
N ALA A 122 -11.21 -3.83 -3.90
CA ALA A 122 -10.86 -4.31 -2.57
C ALA A 122 -11.15 -3.27 -1.47
N PHE A 123 -10.95 -1.97 -1.75
CA PHE A 123 -11.22 -0.89 -0.79
C PHE A 123 -12.70 -0.52 -0.65
N LEU A 124 -13.53 -0.89 -1.59
CA LEU A 124 -14.95 -0.51 -1.59
C LEU A 124 -15.88 -1.68 -1.29
N THR A 125 -15.42 -2.93 -1.37
CA THR A 125 -16.30 -4.08 -1.14
C THR A 125 -16.71 -4.24 0.31
N GLY A 126 -18.00 -4.54 0.54
CA GLY A 126 -18.56 -4.92 1.83
C GLY A 126 -18.81 -6.41 1.96
N ASP A 127 -18.17 -7.25 1.13
CA ASP A 127 -18.31 -8.70 1.13
C ASP A 127 -16.94 -9.38 1.09
N VAL A 128 -16.72 -10.37 1.96
CA VAL A 128 -15.41 -11.03 2.13
C VAL A 128 -15.05 -11.91 0.92
N PHE A 129 -16.03 -12.55 0.27
CA PHE A 129 -15.74 -13.34 -0.93
C PHE A 129 -15.41 -12.42 -2.12
N ASN A 130 -16.14 -11.33 -2.24
CA ASN A 130 -15.83 -10.33 -3.27
C ASN A 130 -14.47 -9.66 -3.03
N LEU A 131 -14.06 -9.47 -1.76
CA LEU A 131 -12.71 -9.06 -1.40
C LEU A 131 -11.66 -10.06 -1.90
N PHE A 132 -11.91 -11.36 -1.75
CA PHE A 132 -11.06 -12.40 -2.31
C PHE A 132 -10.94 -12.26 -3.83
N VAL A 133 -12.05 -12.10 -4.54
CA VAL A 133 -12.04 -11.94 -6.01
C VAL A 133 -11.21 -10.71 -6.43
N PHE A 134 -11.38 -9.57 -5.78
CA PHE A 134 -10.57 -8.38 -6.06
C PHE A 134 -9.09 -8.58 -5.73
N PHE A 135 -8.76 -9.32 -4.68
CA PHE A 135 -7.39 -9.70 -4.37
C PHE A 135 -6.77 -10.54 -5.49
N GLU A 136 -7.49 -11.53 -6.01
CA GLU A 136 -6.98 -12.36 -7.10
C GLU A 136 -6.80 -11.56 -8.40
N VAL A 137 -7.71 -10.66 -8.73
CA VAL A 137 -7.60 -9.79 -9.90
C VAL A 137 -6.39 -8.86 -9.80
N LEU A 138 -6.21 -8.19 -8.64
CA LEU A 138 -5.05 -7.31 -8.45
C LEU A 138 -3.73 -8.08 -8.46
N LEU A 139 -3.71 -9.32 -7.94
CA LEU A 139 -2.52 -10.17 -7.94
C LEU A 139 -2.15 -10.61 -9.36
N LEU A 140 -3.11 -11.09 -10.16
CA LEU A 140 -2.88 -11.48 -11.55
C LEU A 140 -2.30 -10.30 -12.36
N ALA A 141 -2.88 -9.10 -12.19
CA ALA A 141 -2.36 -7.89 -12.82
C ALA A 141 -0.96 -7.54 -12.32
N SER A 142 -0.70 -7.69 -11.02
CA SER A 142 0.60 -7.44 -10.40
C SER A 142 1.69 -8.40 -10.89
N TYR A 143 1.35 -9.66 -11.18
CA TYR A 143 2.29 -10.62 -11.77
C TYR A 143 2.77 -10.15 -13.15
N GLY A 144 1.84 -9.68 -13.99
CA GLY A 144 2.18 -9.12 -15.29
C GLY A 144 3.03 -7.85 -15.20
N LEU A 145 2.72 -6.96 -14.26
CA LEU A 145 3.49 -5.74 -14.01
C LEU A 145 4.88 -6.02 -13.44
N LEU A 146 5.00 -6.99 -12.51
CA LEU A 146 6.30 -7.38 -11.92
C LEU A 146 7.24 -7.93 -12.98
N LEU A 147 6.73 -8.75 -13.90
CA LEU A 147 7.50 -9.37 -14.97
C LEU A 147 7.75 -8.43 -16.15
N HIS A 148 7.14 -7.24 -16.18
CA HIS A 148 7.26 -6.29 -17.27
C HIS A 148 8.72 -5.89 -17.54
N GLY A 149 9.14 -5.98 -18.79
CA GLY A 149 10.52 -5.76 -19.23
C GLY A 149 11.42 -7.00 -19.11
N GLY A 150 10.93 -8.11 -18.56
CA GLY A 150 11.64 -9.40 -18.52
C GLY A 150 12.91 -9.42 -17.67
N GLY A 151 13.67 -10.51 -17.80
CA GLY A 151 14.97 -10.69 -17.15
C GLY A 151 14.96 -11.77 -16.06
N ARG A 152 16.11 -12.48 -15.91
CA ARG A 152 16.24 -13.64 -15.01
C ARG A 152 15.89 -13.32 -13.54
N LEU A 153 16.32 -12.15 -13.03
CA LEU A 153 16.07 -11.77 -11.65
C LEU A 153 14.59 -11.50 -11.40
N ARG A 154 13.90 -10.83 -12.35
CA ARG A 154 12.45 -10.59 -12.28
C ARG A 154 11.66 -11.88 -12.32
N THR A 155 12.03 -12.81 -13.22
CA THR A 155 11.36 -14.11 -13.30
C THR A 155 11.52 -14.90 -12.00
N LYS A 156 12.73 -14.94 -11.42
CA LYS A 156 12.96 -15.61 -10.13
C LYS A 156 12.14 -14.96 -9.00
N ALA A 157 12.12 -13.64 -8.93
CA ALA A 157 11.32 -12.89 -7.96
C ALA A 157 9.82 -13.13 -8.17
N GLY A 158 9.38 -13.15 -9.43
CA GLY A 158 7.99 -13.41 -9.81
C GLY A 158 7.51 -14.79 -9.40
N VAL A 159 8.28 -15.85 -9.63
CA VAL A 159 7.93 -17.21 -9.21
C VAL A 159 7.74 -17.27 -7.68
N HIS A 160 8.68 -16.69 -6.92
CA HIS A 160 8.57 -16.65 -5.46
C HIS A 160 7.34 -15.90 -4.99
N TYR A 161 7.05 -14.76 -5.64
CA TYR A 161 5.88 -13.94 -5.35
C TYR A 161 4.56 -14.66 -5.67
N VAL A 162 4.46 -15.34 -6.82
CA VAL A 162 3.29 -16.12 -7.20
C VAL A 162 3.03 -17.24 -6.21
N VAL A 163 4.05 -18.05 -5.87
CA VAL A 163 3.89 -19.19 -4.97
C VAL A 163 3.35 -18.78 -3.61
N ILE A 164 3.93 -17.73 -2.98
CA ILE A 164 3.47 -17.31 -1.65
C ILE A 164 2.04 -16.77 -1.69
N ASN A 165 1.67 -16.06 -2.76
CA ASN A 165 0.31 -15.54 -2.92
C ASN A 165 -0.71 -16.63 -3.23
N MET A 166 -0.35 -17.68 -3.97
CA MET A 166 -1.23 -18.85 -4.18
C MET A 166 -1.51 -19.60 -2.88
N VAL A 167 -0.49 -19.78 -2.03
CA VAL A 167 -0.70 -20.34 -0.68
C VAL A 167 -1.66 -19.45 0.10
N GLY A 168 -1.46 -18.12 0.09
CA GLY A 168 -2.36 -17.18 0.73
C GLY A 168 -3.80 -17.27 0.20
N ALA A 169 -4.01 -17.41 -1.10
CA ALA A 169 -5.32 -17.56 -1.73
C ALA A 169 -6.02 -18.85 -1.28
N THR A 170 -5.29 -19.95 -1.20
CA THR A 170 -5.83 -21.23 -0.71
C THR A 170 -6.26 -21.13 0.75
N LEU A 171 -5.42 -20.54 1.62
CA LEU A 171 -5.76 -20.34 3.03
C LEU A 171 -6.96 -19.39 3.21
N PHE A 172 -7.08 -18.38 2.32
CA PHE A 172 -8.24 -17.48 2.31
C PHE A 172 -9.53 -18.24 2.10
N LEU A 173 -9.58 -19.10 1.08
CA LEU A 173 -10.78 -19.91 0.78
C LEU A 173 -11.14 -20.86 1.92
N PHE A 174 -10.15 -21.48 2.57
CA PHE A 174 -10.42 -22.31 3.76
C PHE A 174 -11.00 -21.51 4.91
N ALA A 175 -10.42 -20.34 5.23
CA ALA A 175 -10.92 -19.47 6.30
C ALA A 175 -12.36 -19.01 6.03
N VAL A 176 -12.60 -18.50 4.82
CA VAL A 176 -13.92 -17.98 4.41
C VAL A 176 -14.95 -19.10 4.29
N GLY A 177 -14.57 -20.27 3.77
CA GLY A 177 -15.44 -21.43 3.70
C GLY A 177 -15.89 -21.93 5.08
N THR A 178 -14.98 -21.92 6.07
CA THR A 178 -15.31 -22.28 7.45
C THR A 178 -16.24 -21.24 8.09
N LEU A 179 -15.94 -19.93 7.91
CA LEU A 179 -16.81 -18.86 8.40
C LEU A 179 -18.21 -18.92 7.78
N TYR A 180 -18.28 -19.15 6.46
CA TYR A 180 -19.56 -19.31 5.77
C TYR A 180 -20.35 -20.51 6.26
N GLY A 181 -19.69 -21.64 6.51
CA GLY A 181 -20.33 -22.85 7.00
C GLY A 181 -21.04 -22.67 8.35
N ILE A 182 -20.56 -21.75 9.20
CA ILE A 182 -21.15 -21.47 10.53
C ILE A 182 -22.08 -20.27 10.47
N LEU A 183 -21.62 -19.16 9.86
CA LEU A 183 -22.37 -17.91 9.86
C LEU A 183 -23.43 -17.85 8.75
N GLY A 184 -23.29 -18.65 7.68
CA GLY A 184 -24.21 -18.67 6.54
C GLY A 184 -24.19 -17.40 5.68
N THR A 185 -23.18 -16.53 5.85
CA THR A 185 -23.04 -15.26 5.15
C THR A 185 -21.59 -14.87 4.98
N LEU A 186 -21.28 -14.06 3.94
CA LEU A 186 -19.98 -13.44 3.71
C LEU A 186 -20.06 -11.92 3.58
N ASN A 187 -21.25 -11.35 3.75
CA ASN A 187 -21.42 -9.91 3.88
C ASN A 187 -20.84 -9.47 5.22
N ILE A 188 -19.91 -8.50 5.22
CA ILE A 188 -19.15 -8.08 6.42
C ILE A 188 -20.08 -7.58 7.54
N ALA A 189 -21.13 -6.84 7.19
CA ALA A 189 -22.08 -6.31 8.18
C ALA A 189 -22.93 -7.43 8.80
N ASP A 190 -23.42 -8.36 7.99
CA ASP A 190 -24.21 -9.50 8.46
C ASP A 190 -23.35 -10.52 9.25
N MET A 191 -22.09 -10.72 8.84
CA MET A 191 -21.13 -11.50 9.63
C MET A 191 -20.93 -10.90 11.03
N ALA A 192 -20.77 -9.57 11.12
CA ALA A 192 -20.59 -8.89 12.40
C ALA A 192 -21.81 -9.07 13.31
N ALA A 193 -23.03 -8.89 12.78
CA ALA A 193 -24.27 -9.10 13.52
C ALA A 193 -24.38 -10.55 14.05
N LYS A 194 -24.04 -11.55 13.22
CA LYS A 194 -24.11 -12.97 13.61
C LYS A 194 -23.03 -13.38 14.59
N VAL A 195 -21.83 -12.79 14.50
CA VAL A 195 -20.75 -13.04 15.47
C VAL A 195 -21.09 -12.48 16.85
N ALA A 196 -21.80 -11.35 16.92
CA ALA A 196 -22.27 -10.78 18.18
C ALA A 196 -23.24 -11.71 18.93
N GLU A 197 -24.03 -12.52 18.21
CA GLU A 197 -25.01 -13.47 18.75
C GLU A 197 -24.54 -14.93 18.67
N LEU A 198 -23.22 -15.17 18.51
CA LEU A 198 -22.67 -16.49 18.25
C LEU A 198 -22.87 -17.45 19.44
N PRO A 199 -23.38 -18.68 19.22
CA PRO A 199 -23.45 -19.71 20.27
C PRO A 199 -22.06 -20.09 20.79
N GLU A 200 -21.94 -20.35 22.09
CA GLU A 200 -20.67 -20.66 22.74
C GLU A 200 -19.95 -21.87 22.11
N GLN A 201 -20.69 -22.87 21.67
CA GLN A 201 -20.16 -24.06 21.00
C GLN A 201 -19.42 -23.79 19.69
N ASP A 202 -19.78 -22.71 18.97
CA ASP A 202 -19.22 -22.36 17.66
C ASP A 202 -18.06 -21.35 17.78
N THR A 203 -17.88 -20.74 18.96
CA THR A 203 -16.89 -19.69 19.22
C THR A 203 -15.46 -20.10 18.88
N ALA A 204 -15.05 -21.32 19.26
CA ALA A 204 -13.69 -21.81 19.01
C ALA A 204 -13.38 -21.97 17.52
N VAL A 205 -14.35 -22.45 16.73
CA VAL A 205 -14.17 -22.67 15.29
C VAL A 205 -14.15 -21.33 14.54
N VAL A 206 -15.02 -20.40 14.92
CA VAL A 206 -15.05 -19.05 14.35
C VAL A 206 -13.77 -18.29 14.70
N ALA A 207 -13.27 -18.41 15.93
CA ALA A 207 -11.98 -17.84 16.34
C ALA A 207 -10.82 -18.40 15.51
N ALA A 208 -10.75 -19.71 15.32
CA ALA A 208 -9.71 -20.37 14.52
C ALA A 208 -9.76 -19.93 13.05
N ALA A 209 -10.95 -19.85 12.45
CA ALA A 209 -11.14 -19.37 11.09
C ALA A 209 -10.79 -17.86 10.96
N GLY A 210 -11.16 -17.04 11.96
CA GLY A 210 -10.76 -15.63 12.06
C GLY A 210 -9.25 -15.45 12.12
N LEU A 211 -8.53 -16.24 12.95
CA LEU A 211 -7.07 -16.22 12.99
C LEU A 211 -6.44 -16.69 11.67
N LEU A 212 -7.01 -17.70 11.02
CA LEU A 212 -6.52 -18.12 9.70
C LEU A 212 -6.68 -17.01 8.66
N LEU A 213 -7.82 -16.32 8.68
CA LEU A 213 -8.04 -15.16 7.81
C LEU A 213 -7.07 -14.00 8.15
N LEU A 214 -6.76 -13.79 9.44
CA LEU A 214 -5.73 -12.82 9.86
C LEU A 214 -4.36 -13.18 9.28
N VAL A 215 -3.96 -14.46 9.34
CA VAL A 215 -2.69 -14.92 8.72
C VAL A 215 -2.66 -14.59 7.24
N VAL A 216 -3.76 -14.78 6.52
CA VAL A 216 -3.86 -14.41 5.10
C VAL A 216 -3.63 -12.90 4.88
N PHE A 217 -4.28 -12.06 5.66
CA PHE A 217 -4.09 -10.61 5.55
C PHE A 217 -2.67 -10.19 5.97
N CYS A 218 -2.06 -10.89 6.92
CA CYS A 218 -0.64 -10.72 7.28
C CYS A 218 0.30 -11.12 6.13
N ILE A 219 -0.01 -12.17 5.35
CA ILE A 219 0.73 -12.51 4.12
C ILE A 219 0.67 -11.35 3.13
N LYS A 220 -0.54 -10.80 2.88
CA LYS A 220 -0.75 -9.67 1.95
C LYS A 220 -0.05 -8.39 2.43
N ALA A 221 -0.02 -8.14 3.73
CA ALA A 221 0.69 -7.02 4.35
C ALA A 221 2.20 -7.27 4.52
N ALA A 222 2.69 -8.47 4.21
CA ALA A 222 4.08 -8.90 4.40
C ALA A 222 4.55 -8.82 5.86
N ILE A 223 3.76 -9.34 6.80
CA ILE A 223 4.11 -9.40 8.23
C ILE A 223 4.82 -10.72 8.53
N PHE A 224 5.71 -10.71 9.54
CA PHE A 224 6.38 -11.93 10.03
C PHE A 224 5.35 -13.07 10.30
N PRO A 225 5.68 -14.31 9.96
CA PRO A 225 6.96 -14.81 9.42
C PRO A 225 7.07 -14.77 7.89
N LEU A 226 6.02 -14.38 7.16
CA LEU A 226 5.93 -14.54 5.70
C LEU A 226 6.23 -13.23 4.91
N TYR A 227 7.14 -12.41 5.39
CA TYR A 227 7.45 -11.09 4.82
C TYR A 227 8.50 -11.10 3.68
N LEU A 228 9.30 -12.18 3.55
CA LEU A 228 10.49 -12.20 2.68
C LEU A 228 10.19 -12.04 1.18
N TRP A 229 8.95 -12.27 0.76
CA TRP A 229 8.54 -12.08 -0.63
C TRP A 229 8.61 -10.60 -1.06
N LEU A 230 8.31 -9.67 -0.15
CA LEU A 230 8.20 -8.24 -0.45
C LEU A 230 9.56 -7.64 -0.88
N PRO A 231 10.68 -7.75 -0.11
CA PRO A 231 11.94 -7.17 -0.53
C PRO A 231 12.46 -7.75 -1.84
N ILE A 232 12.18 -9.04 -2.11
CA ILE A 232 12.59 -9.72 -3.34
C ILE A 232 11.77 -9.21 -4.53
N ALA A 233 10.44 -9.14 -4.41
CA ALA A 233 9.56 -8.69 -5.47
C ALA A 233 9.77 -7.21 -5.82
N TYR A 234 9.78 -6.32 -4.81
CA TYR A 234 9.83 -4.87 -5.01
C TYR A 234 11.19 -4.39 -5.54
N SER A 235 12.29 -5.00 -5.10
CA SER A 235 13.64 -4.60 -5.55
C SER A 235 13.95 -5.03 -7.00
N ASN A 236 13.26 -6.06 -7.52
CA ASN A 236 13.54 -6.61 -8.85
C ASN A 236 12.53 -6.17 -9.92
N THR A 237 11.49 -5.44 -9.57
CA THR A 237 10.53 -4.91 -10.55
C THR A 237 10.94 -3.52 -11.07
N ALA A 238 10.24 -3.02 -12.09
CA ALA A 238 10.45 -1.67 -12.60
C ALA A 238 10.05 -0.63 -11.55
N ALA A 239 10.81 0.47 -11.42
CA ALA A 239 10.62 1.45 -10.36
C ALA A 239 9.20 2.02 -10.25
N PRO A 240 8.51 2.42 -11.35
CA PRO A 240 7.13 2.89 -11.25
C PRO A 240 6.16 1.79 -10.78
N VAL A 241 6.43 0.53 -11.08
CA VAL A 241 5.65 -0.61 -10.57
C VAL A 241 5.95 -0.83 -9.08
N ALA A 242 7.22 -0.75 -8.65
CA ALA A 242 7.58 -0.81 -7.23
C ALA A 242 6.96 0.34 -6.43
N ALA A 243 6.93 1.56 -6.99
CA ALA A 243 6.25 2.70 -6.41
C ALA A 243 4.75 2.43 -6.23
N LEU A 244 4.09 1.91 -7.26
CA LEU A 244 2.68 1.53 -7.19
C LEU A 244 2.44 0.38 -6.18
N PHE A 245 3.36 -0.57 -6.08
CA PHE A 245 3.25 -1.66 -5.10
C PHE A 245 3.36 -1.19 -3.64
N ALA A 246 3.82 0.05 -3.38
CA ALA A 246 3.81 0.60 -2.04
C ALA A 246 2.39 0.67 -1.43
N ILE A 247 1.33 0.82 -2.25
CA ILE A 247 -0.07 0.76 -1.78
C ILE A 247 -0.53 -0.70 -1.57
N MET A 248 0.03 -1.68 -2.28
CA MET A 248 -0.45 -3.06 -2.26
C MET A 248 -0.37 -3.71 -0.87
N THR A 249 0.69 -3.43 -0.10
CA THR A 249 0.79 -3.92 1.29
C THR A 249 -0.27 -3.31 2.21
N LYS A 250 -0.72 -2.09 1.89
CA LYS A 250 -1.77 -1.39 2.64
C LYS A 250 -3.15 -2.00 2.41
N VAL A 251 -3.35 -2.73 1.30
CA VAL A 251 -4.58 -3.50 1.09
C VAL A 251 -4.74 -4.60 2.15
N GLY A 252 -3.65 -5.27 2.53
CA GLY A 252 -3.67 -6.24 3.64
C GLY A 252 -4.02 -5.59 4.98
N LEU A 253 -3.44 -4.42 5.28
CA LEU A 253 -3.78 -3.64 6.48
C LEU A 253 -5.23 -3.14 6.46
N TYR A 254 -5.69 -2.65 5.30
CA TYR A 254 -7.07 -2.27 5.11
C TYR A 254 -8.03 -3.43 5.41
N ALA A 255 -7.71 -4.63 4.89
CA ALA A 255 -8.52 -5.83 5.13
C ALA A 255 -8.57 -6.20 6.62
N ILE A 256 -7.47 -6.04 7.37
CA ILE A 256 -7.47 -6.21 8.83
C ILE A 256 -8.40 -5.20 9.50
N ILE A 257 -8.25 -3.91 9.17
CA ILE A 257 -9.07 -2.84 9.76
C ILE A 257 -10.55 -3.05 9.40
N ARG A 258 -10.86 -3.32 8.12
CA ARG A 258 -12.23 -3.46 7.63
C ARG A 258 -12.89 -4.76 8.11
N VAL A 259 -12.30 -5.91 7.83
CA VAL A 259 -12.93 -7.20 8.10
C VAL A 259 -12.83 -7.55 9.59
N HIS A 260 -11.61 -7.59 10.15
CA HIS A 260 -11.45 -7.95 11.56
C HIS A 260 -11.99 -6.86 12.48
N GLY A 261 -11.76 -5.60 12.17
CA GLY A 261 -12.28 -4.49 12.98
C GLY A 261 -13.81 -4.41 13.01
N THR A 262 -14.49 -4.83 11.95
CA THR A 262 -15.96 -4.86 11.90
C THR A 262 -16.53 -6.17 12.46
N VAL A 263 -16.02 -7.33 12.01
CA VAL A 263 -16.57 -8.64 12.37
C VAL A 263 -16.19 -9.07 13.80
N PHE A 264 -14.96 -8.76 14.20
CA PHE A 264 -14.41 -9.09 15.53
C PHE A 264 -14.09 -7.84 16.35
N GLY A 265 -14.84 -6.76 16.12
CA GLY A 265 -14.73 -5.50 16.86
C GLY A 265 -15.28 -5.57 18.29
N ILE A 266 -15.54 -4.43 18.88
CA ILE A 266 -15.99 -4.30 20.29
C ILE A 266 -17.29 -5.08 20.55
N GLU A 267 -18.17 -5.18 19.56
CA GLU A 267 -19.50 -5.80 19.68
C GLU A 267 -19.49 -7.32 19.46
N ALA A 268 -18.34 -7.94 19.18
CA ALA A 268 -18.22 -9.36 18.86
C ALA A 268 -18.32 -10.31 20.07
N GLY A 269 -18.87 -9.86 21.20
CA GLY A 269 -19.05 -10.67 22.40
C GLY A 269 -17.73 -11.23 22.93
N THR A 270 -17.64 -12.56 23.08
CA THR A 270 -16.44 -13.26 23.56
C THR A 270 -15.24 -13.17 22.59
N LEU A 271 -15.50 -12.87 21.32
CA LEU A 271 -14.47 -12.70 20.27
C LEU A 271 -14.06 -11.24 20.06
N ALA A 272 -14.50 -10.33 20.93
CA ALA A 272 -14.17 -8.92 20.80
C ALA A 272 -12.65 -8.70 20.86
N ASN A 273 -12.10 -8.17 19.76
CA ASN A 273 -10.69 -7.77 19.64
C ASN A 273 -9.65 -8.87 19.97
N PHE A 274 -10.03 -10.17 19.95
CA PHE A 274 -9.16 -11.29 20.36
C PHE A 274 -7.86 -11.40 19.52
N TYR A 275 -7.84 -10.83 18.35
CA TYR A 275 -6.71 -10.86 17.42
C TYR A 275 -5.67 -9.74 17.66
N MET A 276 -6.01 -8.68 18.41
CA MET A 276 -5.16 -7.48 18.59
C MET A 276 -3.80 -7.77 19.24
N PRO A 277 -3.69 -8.60 20.29
CA PRO A 277 -2.39 -8.94 20.89
C PRO A 277 -1.43 -9.62 19.90
N TRP A 278 -1.97 -10.43 18.99
CA TRP A 278 -1.20 -11.07 17.92
C TRP A 278 -0.65 -10.04 16.94
N LEU A 279 -1.47 -9.07 16.53
CA LEU A 279 -1.03 -7.99 15.65
C LEU A 279 0.09 -7.18 16.27
N LEU A 280 -0.05 -6.75 17.52
CA LEU A 280 0.95 -5.95 18.21
C LEU A 280 2.29 -6.70 18.29
N GLY A 281 2.27 -7.96 18.73
CA GLY A 281 3.49 -8.79 18.82
C GLY A 281 4.15 -9.00 17.46
N LEU A 282 3.38 -9.39 16.44
CA LEU A 282 3.88 -9.60 15.08
C LEU A 282 4.43 -8.30 14.46
N GLY A 283 3.78 -7.16 14.73
CA GLY A 283 4.24 -5.85 14.30
C GLY A 283 5.60 -5.48 14.87
N MET A 284 5.81 -5.68 16.18
CA MET A 284 7.09 -5.39 16.84
C MET A 284 8.23 -6.27 16.29
N VAL A 285 8.00 -7.57 16.14
CA VAL A 285 8.98 -8.50 15.56
C VAL A 285 9.30 -8.11 14.12
N THR A 286 8.28 -7.82 13.32
CA THR A 286 8.47 -7.41 11.92
C THR A 286 9.28 -6.11 11.82
N LEU A 287 9.06 -5.14 12.70
CA LEU A 287 9.77 -3.86 12.69
C LEU A 287 11.28 -4.05 12.95
N LEU A 288 11.64 -4.88 13.94
CA LEU A 288 13.04 -5.20 14.21
C LEU A 288 13.72 -5.93 13.05
N LEU A 289 13.04 -6.95 12.48
CA LEU A 289 13.55 -7.69 11.33
C LEU A 289 13.66 -6.80 10.09
N ALA A 290 12.73 -5.88 9.89
CA ALA A 290 12.81 -4.91 8.80
C ALA A 290 14.00 -3.97 8.96
N ALA A 291 14.26 -3.46 10.17
CA ALA A 291 15.42 -2.61 10.44
C ALA A 291 16.74 -3.34 10.19
N LEU A 292 16.86 -4.61 10.60
CA LEU A 292 18.00 -5.46 10.27
C LEU A 292 18.11 -5.70 8.75
N GLY A 293 16.97 -5.86 8.07
CA GLY A 293 16.92 -5.99 6.61
C GLY A 293 17.39 -4.73 5.88
N VAL A 294 17.06 -3.54 6.38
CA VAL A 294 17.55 -2.24 5.87
C VAL A 294 19.09 -2.22 5.99
N MET A 295 19.64 -2.68 7.12
CA MET A 295 21.09 -2.72 7.35
C MET A 295 21.80 -3.75 6.46
N ALA A 296 21.18 -4.90 6.20
CA ALA A 296 21.73 -5.99 5.40
C ALA A 296 21.54 -5.81 3.87
N ALA A 297 20.82 -4.76 3.44
CA ALA A 297 20.58 -4.51 2.03
C ALA A 297 21.88 -4.15 1.30
N ASN A 298 22.03 -4.63 0.06
CA ASN A 298 23.18 -4.40 -0.81
C ASN A 298 22.87 -3.47 -2.00
N SER A 299 21.63 -2.99 -2.11
CA SER A 299 21.19 -2.03 -3.12
C SER A 299 20.11 -1.13 -2.56
N LEU A 300 19.96 0.07 -3.14
CA LEU A 300 19.02 1.07 -2.66
C LEU A 300 17.56 0.59 -2.83
N ARG A 301 17.19 -0.03 -3.96
CA ARG A 301 15.84 -0.58 -4.16
C ARG A 301 15.48 -1.61 -3.10
N ARG A 302 16.43 -2.49 -2.75
CA ARG A 302 16.21 -3.50 -1.71
C ARG A 302 16.10 -2.86 -0.33
N GLN A 303 16.90 -1.83 -0.06
CA GLN A 303 16.84 -1.05 1.18
C GLN A 303 15.48 -0.33 1.32
N VAL A 304 14.99 0.32 0.24
CA VAL A 304 13.66 0.95 0.21
C VAL A 304 12.56 -0.08 0.44
N ALA A 305 12.67 -1.28 -0.14
CA ALA A 305 11.69 -2.35 0.09
C ALA A 305 11.63 -2.79 1.57
N TYR A 306 12.76 -2.85 2.28
CA TYR A 306 12.77 -3.09 3.72
C TYR A 306 12.25 -1.89 4.53
N LEU A 307 12.44 -0.65 4.05
CA LEU A 307 11.82 0.53 4.66
C LEU A 307 10.28 0.51 4.52
N VAL A 308 9.76 0.02 3.38
CA VAL A 308 8.32 -0.24 3.23
C VAL A 308 7.85 -1.26 4.26
N LEU A 309 8.59 -2.36 4.44
CA LEU A 309 8.28 -3.37 5.45
C LEU A 309 8.27 -2.77 6.86
N ALA A 310 9.26 -1.94 7.20
CA ALA A 310 9.31 -1.23 8.49
C ALA A 310 8.12 -0.30 8.69
N SER A 311 7.67 0.38 7.62
CA SER A 311 6.48 1.23 7.68
C SER A 311 5.21 0.43 7.92
N VAL A 312 5.05 -0.72 7.26
CA VAL A 312 3.93 -1.64 7.48
C VAL A 312 3.91 -2.14 8.92
N ALA A 313 5.06 -2.57 9.44
CA ALA A 313 5.19 -3.01 10.82
C ALA A 313 4.80 -1.92 11.84
N THR A 314 5.20 -0.67 11.57
CA THR A 314 4.80 0.48 12.40
C THR A 314 3.28 0.71 12.38
N LEU A 315 2.64 0.55 11.21
CA LEU A 315 1.18 0.62 11.07
C LEU A 315 0.48 -0.50 11.84
N VAL A 316 1.01 -1.73 11.76
CA VAL A 316 0.47 -2.88 12.49
C VAL A 316 0.57 -2.70 14.01
N ILE A 317 1.67 -2.14 14.50
CA ILE A 317 1.80 -1.76 15.92
C ILE A 317 0.69 -0.79 16.30
N ALA A 318 0.47 0.26 15.51
CA ALA A 318 -0.54 1.28 15.78
C ALA A 318 -1.97 0.71 15.80
N ILE A 319 -2.30 -0.19 14.86
CA ILE A 319 -3.59 -0.90 14.84
C ILE A 319 -3.73 -1.81 16.05
N GLY A 320 -2.66 -2.56 16.40
CA GLY A 320 -2.63 -3.49 17.52
C GLY A 320 -2.72 -2.85 18.91
N LEU A 321 -2.64 -1.51 19.02
CA LEU A 321 -2.90 -0.77 20.26
C LEU A 321 -4.37 -0.87 20.71
N ASN A 322 -5.26 -1.27 19.81
CA ASN A 322 -6.69 -1.43 20.10
C ASN A 322 -7.37 -0.17 20.69
N ASN A 323 -7.01 0.98 20.19
CA ASN A 323 -7.65 2.25 20.56
C ASN A 323 -7.83 3.17 19.34
N THR A 324 -8.80 4.08 19.43
CA THR A 324 -9.15 5.01 18.35
C THR A 324 -8.00 5.93 17.99
N THR A 325 -7.20 6.38 18.96
CA THR A 325 -6.04 7.24 18.73
C THR A 325 -4.93 6.53 17.96
N GLY A 326 -4.67 5.25 18.24
CA GLY A 326 -3.71 4.42 17.50
C GLY A 326 -4.16 4.18 16.05
N LEU A 327 -5.45 3.90 15.87
CA LEU A 327 -6.02 3.74 14.53
C LEU A 327 -5.94 5.05 13.74
N SER A 328 -6.31 6.19 14.33
CA SER A 328 -6.16 7.52 13.70
C SER A 328 -4.70 7.81 13.34
N ALA A 329 -3.76 7.56 14.25
CA ALA A 329 -2.33 7.72 14.01
C ALA A 329 -1.84 6.82 12.86
N SER A 330 -2.37 5.58 12.75
CA SER A 330 -2.06 4.69 11.65
C SER A 330 -2.56 5.25 10.31
N LEU A 331 -3.77 5.79 10.25
CA LEU A 331 -4.34 6.41 9.04
C LEU A 331 -3.55 7.66 8.60
N TYR A 332 -3.09 8.48 9.52
CA TYR A 332 -2.17 9.57 9.20
C TYR A 332 -0.83 9.06 8.64
N TYR A 333 -0.23 8.06 9.30
CA TYR A 333 1.06 7.52 8.90
C TYR A 333 1.00 6.71 7.60
N ILE A 334 -0.16 6.12 7.24
CA ILE A 334 -0.34 5.39 5.98
C ILE A 334 -0.20 6.30 4.77
N ILE A 335 -0.72 7.54 4.84
CA ILE A 335 -0.59 8.55 3.78
C ILE A 335 0.90 8.87 3.56
N HIS A 336 1.59 9.24 4.63
CA HIS A 336 3.01 9.56 4.62
C HIS A 336 3.84 8.41 4.03
N SER A 337 3.76 7.24 4.65
CA SER A 337 4.64 6.11 4.34
C SER A 337 4.47 5.58 2.93
N THR A 338 3.25 5.61 2.39
CA THR A 338 2.96 5.10 1.04
C THR A 338 3.54 6.02 -0.03
N LEU A 339 3.33 7.32 0.08
CA LEU A 339 3.73 8.28 -0.94
C LEU A 339 5.26 8.53 -0.90
N ILE A 340 5.85 8.60 0.28
CA ILE A 340 7.31 8.74 0.41
C ILE A 340 8.03 7.48 -0.09
N ALA A 341 7.53 6.28 0.19
CA ALA A 341 8.09 5.04 -0.34
C ALA A 341 8.02 4.99 -1.88
N GLY A 342 6.89 5.42 -2.47
CA GLY A 342 6.76 5.57 -3.91
C GLY A 342 7.83 6.49 -4.49
N GLY A 343 8.03 7.67 -3.89
CA GLY A 343 9.07 8.62 -4.29
C GLY A 343 10.48 8.06 -4.17
N LEU A 344 10.78 7.29 -3.11
CA LEU A 344 12.08 6.65 -2.93
C LEU A 344 12.37 5.58 -3.99
N PHE A 345 11.39 4.79 -4.44
CA PHE A 345 11.58 3.85 -5.54
C PHE A 345 11.88 4.56 -6.86
N LEU A 346 11.17 5.66 -7.16
CA LEU A 346 11.45 6.47 -8.35
C LEU A 346 12.83 7.12 -8.28
N LEU A 347 13.22 7.62 -7.11
CA LEU A 347 14.54 8.21 -6.89
C LEU A 347 15.65 7.15 -7.03
N ALA A 348 15.44 5.94 -6.54
CA ALA A 348 16.39 4.83 -6.69
C ALA A 348 16.65 4.49 -8.17
N ASP A 349 15.64 4.60 -9.03
CA ASP A 349 15.81 4.42 -10.48
C ASP A 349 16.60 5.58 -11.11
N ILE A 350 16.33 6.81 -10.69
CA ILE A 350 17.11 7.99 -11.13
C ILE A 350 18.59 7.81 -10.77
N ILE A 351 18.88 7.38 -9.54
CA ILE A 351 20.24 7.10 -9.08
C ILE A 351 20.86 5.96 -9.89
N ALA A 352 20.13 4.87 -10.12
CA ALA A 352 20.61 3.72 -10.89
C ALA A 352 21.00 4.12 -12.32
N ARG A 353 20.17 4.93 -13.00
CA ARG A 353 20.46 5.43 -14.35
C ARG A 353 21.64 6.40 -14.37
N GLY A 354 21.75 7.26 -13.36
CA GLY A 354 22.86 8.21 -13.22
C GLY A 354 24.20 7.55 -12.93
N ARG A 355 24.22 6.31 -12.40
CA ARG A 355 25.43 5.53 -12.09
C ARG A 355 25.77 4.47 -13.15
N GLY A 356 24.97 4.32 -14.19
CA GLY A 356 25.19 3.41 -15.33
C GLY A 356 25.31 1.95 -14.89
N SER A 357 26.42 1.27 -15.19
CA SER A 357 26.65 -0.16 -14.88
C SER A 357 26.65 -0.50 -13.39
N PHE A 358 26.88 0.47 -12.51
CA PHE A 358 26.83 0.28 -11.06
C PHE A 358 25.41 0.24 -10.52
N GLU A 359 24.44 0.75 -11.30
CA GLU A 359 23.04 0.82 -10.92
C GLU A 359 22.84 1.43 -9.51
N ASP A 360 21.95 0.85 -8.70
CA ASP A 360 21.66 1.27 -7.31
C ASP A 360 22.46 0.47 -6.25
N ARG A 361 23.50 -0.31 -6.67
CA ARG A 361 24.33 -1.11 -5.76
C ARG A 361 25.21 -0.26 -4.88
N PHE A 362 25.51 -0.73 -3.66
CA PHE A 362 26.37 -0.05 -2.69
C PHE A 362 27.84 -0.26 -2.98
N GLU A 363 28.25 0.10 -4.18
CA GLU A 363 29.61 0.06 -4.69
C GLU A 363 30.08 1.48 -5.04
N ARG A 364 31.38 1.72 -5.04
CA ARG A 364 31.94 3.00 -5.50
C ARG A 364 31.69 3.19 -6.99
N SER A 365 31.18 4.35 -7.37
CA SER A 365 30.95 4.71 -8.78
C SER A 365 31.51 6.09 -9.08
N TYR A 366 31.51 6.49 -10.33
CA TYR A 366 31.79 7.86 -10.73
C TYR A 366 30.69 8.82 -10.26
N ALA A 367 31.02 10.11 -10.15
CA ALA A 367 30.03 11.14 -9.82
C ALA A 367 28.90 11.14 -10.85
N MET A 368 27.65 11.12 -10.37
CA MET A 368 26.49 11.15 -11.24
C MET A 368 26.11 12.61 -11.62
N PRO A 369 25.42 12.82 -12.75
CA PRO A 369 24.86 14.13 -13.10
C PRO A 369 23.91 14.64 -12.03
N ALA A 370 23.93 15.95 -11.76
CA ALA A 370 23.08 16.59 -10.75
C ALA A 370 23.19 15.97 -9.33
N ALA A 371 24.36 15.43 -8.96
CA ALA A 371 24.60 14.72 -7.70
C ALA A 371 24.14 15.50 -6.45
N VAL A 372 24.31 16.83 -6.45
CA VAL A 372 23.88 17.68 -5.32
C VAL A 372 22.36 17.67 -5.15
N LEU A 373 21.61 17.86 -6.24
CA LEU A 373 20.14 17.85 -6.20
C LEU A 373 19.61 16.46 -5.84
N ILE A 374 20.13 15.41 -6.49
CA ILE A 374 19.69 14.02 -6.26
C ILE A 374 20.07 13.60 -4.83
N GLY A 375 21.24 14.00 -4.34
CA GLY A 375 21.68 13.77 -2.96
C GLY A 375 20.80 14.48 -1.93
N ALA A 376 20.40 15.72 -2.19
CA ALA A 376 19.46 16.45 -1.35
C ALA A 376 18.08 15.78 -1.30
N LEU A 377 17.56 15.32 -2.45
CA LEU A 377 16.32 14.57 -2.51
C LEU A 377 16.42 13.22 -1.77
N PHE A 378 17.56 12.52 -1.90
CA PHE A 378 17.82 11.30 -1.14
C PHE A 378 17.80 11.55 0.37
N MET A 379 18.52 12.57 0.84
CA MET A 379 18.55 12.95 2.26
C MET A 379 17.15 13.33 2.77
N PHE A 380 16.40 14.11 1.99
CA PHE A 380 15.02 14.46 2.33
C PHE A 380 14.13 13.22 2.46
N GLY A 381 14.14 12.34 1.45
CA GLY A 381 13.36 11.09 1.46
C GLY A 381 13.78 10.15 2.60
N ALA A 382 15.07 10.07 2.91
CA ALA A 382 15.60 9.27 4.02
C ALA A 382 15.11 9.81 5.37
N ILE A 383 15.24 11.12 5.62
CA ILE A 383 14.77 11.80 6.84
C ILE A 383 13.26 11.60 7.00
N ALA A 384 12.49 11.78 5.92
CA ALA A 384 11.05 11.56 5.93
C ALA A 384 10.68 10.13 6.30
N MET A 385 11.27 9.14 5.63
CA MET A 385 10.93 7.71 5.79
C MET A 385 11.36 7.14 7.14
N ILE A 386 12.53 7.56 7.66
CA ILE A 386 12.99 7.18 9.01
C ILE A 386 12.08 7.80 10.09
N GLY A 387 11.48 8.94 9.80
CA GLY A 387 10.65 9.68 10.74
C GLY A 387 11.44 10.58 11.66
N MET A 388 12.30 11.42 11.07
CA MET A 388 13.04 12.46 11.80
C MET A 388 12.33 13.82 11.67
N PRO A 389 12.44 14.70 12.70
CA PRO A 389 11.94 16.06 12.62
C PRO A 389 12.57 16.81 11.44
N PRO A 390 11.89 17.76 10.78
CA PRO A 390 10.53 18.26 11.05
C PRO A 390 9.44 17.62 10.14
N LEU A 391 9.68 16.47 9.56
CA LEU A 391 8.83 15.89 8.52
C LEU A 391 7.69 15.01 9.07
N SER A 392 6.68 14.74 8.23
CA SER A 392 5.45 14.04 8.63
C SER A 392 5.66 12.61 9.13
N GLY A 393 6.77 11.95 8.76
CA GLY A 393 7.14 10.66 9.34
C GLY A 393 7.40 10.71 10.84
N PHE A 394 8.00 11.80 11.33
CA PHE A 394 8.17 12.05 12.77
C PHE A 394 6.82 12.26 13.46
N PHE A 395 5.97 13.13 12.88
CA PHE A 395 4.63 13.36 13.43
C PHE A 395 3.82 12.08 13.52
N GLY A 396 3.78 11.27 12.46
CA GLY A 396 3.05 10.01 12.48
C GLY A 396 3.55 9.05 13.55
N LYS A 397 4.87 8.89 13.70
CA LYS A 397 5.45 8.06 14.77
C LYS A 397 5.19 8.63 16.17
N MET A 398 5.25 9.94 16.34
CA MET A 398 4.91 10.60 17.60
C MET A 398 3.44 10.36 17.97
N LEU A 399 2.51 10.46 17.03
CA LEU A 399 1.10 10.14 17.27
C LEU A 399 0.92 8.69 17.70
N ILE A 400 1.62 7.74 17.06
CA ILE A 400 1.58 6.30 17.44
C ILE A 400 2.14 6.08 18.83
N LEU A 401 3.28 6.68 19.17
CA LEU A 401 3.87 6.56 20.50
C LEU A 401 3.00 7.22 21.57
N ASN A 402 2.38 8.36 21.27
CA ASN A 402 1.41 8.99 22.16
C ASN A 402 0.18 8.11 22.40
N ALA A 403 -0.34 7.46 21.35
CA ALA A 403 -1.45 6.52 21.48
C ALA A 403 -1.11 5.26 22.29
N SER A 404 0.17 4.96 22.50
CA SER A 404 0.63 3.79 23.27
C SER A 404 0.86 4.07 24.76
N LEU A 405 0.74 5.33 25.24
CA LEU A 405 1.10 5.73 26.60
C LEU A 405 0.42 4.89 27.70
N ASP A 406 -0.87 4.60 27.54
CA ASP A 406 -1.64 3.84 28.53
C ASP A 406 -1.61 2.32 28.28
N HIS A 407 -0.86 1.87 27.27
CA HIS A 407 -0.80 0.45 26.93
C HIS A 407 0.21 -0.28 27.83
N GLN A 408 -0.16 -1.48 28.33
CA GLN A 408 0.71 -2.28 29.22
C GLN A 408 2.12 -2.58 28.64
N TRP A 409 2.26 -2.58 27.32
CA TRP A 409 3.53 -2.84 26.63
C TRP A 409 4.22 -1.56 26.14
N TYR A 410 3.83 -0.39 26.67
CA TYR A 410 4.38 0.92 26.27
C TYR A 410 5.90 0.93 26.18
N GLY A 411 6.59 0.47 27.25
CA GLY A 411 8.06 0.46 27.28
C GLY A 411 8.69 -0.36 26.14
N TRP A 412 8.10 -1.51 25.81
CA TRP A 412 8.56 -2.35 24.70
C TRP A 412 8.27 -1.71 23.34
N ILE A 413 7.11 -1.09 23.15
CA ILE A 413 6.73 -0.40 21.93
C ILE A 413 7.70 0.74 21.65
N VAL A 414 7.95 1.59 22.64
CA VAL A 414 8.90 2.70 22.53
C VAL A 414 10.30 2.19 22.23
N ALA A 415 10.78 1.19 22.96
CA ALA A 415 12.11 0.62 22.74
C ALA A 415 12.28 0.08 21.31
N VAL A 416 11.32 -0.70 20.82
CA VAL A 416 11.37 -1.30 19.48
C VAL A 416 11.35 -0.22 18.39
N VAL A 417 10.45 0.77 18.51
CA VAL A 417 10.33 1.85 17.53
C VAL A 417 11.59 2.71 17.49
N LEU A 418 12.17 3.06 18.65
CA LEU A 418 13.38 3.89 18.73
C LEU A 418 14.62 3.13 18.27
N ILE A 419 14.80 1.86 18.68
CA ILE A 419 15.94 1.02 18.26
C ILE A 419 15.89 0.81 16.74
N ALA A 420 14.75 0.43 16.20
CA ALA A 420 14.58 0.27 14.75
C ALA A 420 14.84 1.59 14.00
N GLY A 421 14.31 2.70 14.51
CA GLY A 421 14.55 4.05 13.96
C GLY A 421 16.04 4.40 13.94
N PHE A 422 16.75 4.13 15.02
CA PHE A 422 18.20 4.38 15.14
C PHE A 422 19.02 3.54 14.16
N ILE A 423 18.72 2.24 14.04
CA ILE A 423 19.38 1.35 13.07
C ILE A 423 19.17 1.88 11.63
N MET A 424 17.93 2.23 11.29
CA MET A 424 17.59 2.76 9.97
C MET A 424 18.28 4.10 9.69
N MET A 425 18.39 4.98 10.69
CA MET A 425 19.06 6.28 10.59
C MET A 425 20.53 6.12 10.25
N ILE A 426 21.27 5.31 11.03
CA ILE A 426 22.70 5.07 10.79
C ILE A 426 22.88 4.47 9.39
N THR A 427 22.03 3.51 9.02
CA THR A 427 22.14 2.82 7.75
C THR A 427 21.90 3.73 6.56
N MET A 428 20.86 4.56 6.61
CA MET A 428 20.56 5.50 5.52
C MET A 428 21.62 6.61 5.40
N ALA A 429 22.15 7.09 6.53
CA ALA A 429 23.28 8.03 6.51
C ALA A 429 24.51 7.40 5.84
N ARG A 430 24.86 6.16 6.19
CA ARG A 430 25.95 5.40 5.54
C ARG A 430 25.70 5.22 4.04
N THR A 431 24.46 4.89 3.65
CA THR A 431 24.08 4.76 2.23
C THR A 431 24.27 6.07 1.48
N GLY A 432 23.88 7.20 2.05
CA GLY A 432 24.09 8.52 1.47
C GLY A 432 25.58 8.81 1.24
N VAL A 433 26.43 8.51 2.22
CA VAL A 433 27.90 8.65 2.07
C VAL A 433 28.43 7.78 0.94
N LEU A 434 28.00 6.52 0.84
CA LEU A 434 28.45 5.59 -0.19
C LEU A 434 28.02 6.02 -1.60
N LEU A 435 26.82 6.53 -1.74
CA LEU A 435 26.25 6.86 -3.06
C LEU A 435 26.74 8.22 -3.60
N PHE A 436 27.01 9.21 -2.72
CA PHE A 436 27.22 10.59 -3.14
C PHE A 436 28.59 11.18 -2.79
N TYR A 437 29.27 10.68 -1.73
CA TYR A 437 30.55 11.23 -1.29
C TYR A 437 31.73 10.28 -1.57
N ASN A 438 31.54 8.98 -1.55
CA ASN A 438 32.60 8.01 -1.79
C ASN A 438 32.68 7.65 -3.27
N VAL A 439 32.96 8.65 -4.11
CA VAL A 439 33.04 8.51 -5.58
C VAL A 439 34.45 8.25 -6.05
N LEU A 440 34.59 7.56 -7.19
CA LEU A 440 35.84 7.36 -7.87
C LEU A 440 36.30 8.70 -8.50
N PRO A 441 37.61 9.01 -8.49
CA PRO A 441 38.13 10.21 -9.14
C PRO A 441 37.81 10.16 -10.64
N ALA A 442 37.47 11.33 -11.21
CA ALA A 442 37.32 11.46 -12.65
C ALA A 442 38.66 11.10 -13.32
N ASN A 443 38.62 10.24 -14.32
CA ASN A 443 39.81 9.83 -15.06
C ASN A 443 40.30 11.04 -15.89
N ASN A 444 41.22 11.86 -15.34
CA ASN A 444 41.90 12.91 -16.06
C ASN A 444 42.83 12.22 -17.08
N GLY A 445 42.39 12.23 -18.34
CA GLY A 445 42.97 11.50 -19.46
C GLY A 445 44.47 11.67 -19.66
N ASN A 446 45.27 10.86 -18.96
CA ASN A 446 46.64 10.51 -19.34
C ASN A 446 46.94 9.08 -18.86
N GLY A 447 46.39 8.09 -19.53
CA GLY A 447 46.71 6.68 -19.21
C GLY A 447 45.67 5.75 -19.81
N GLN A 448 46.06 5.06 -20.86
CA GLN A 448 45.32 4.02 -21.57
C GLN A 448 44.70 2.99 -20.60
N THR A 449 43.44 3.11 -20.37
CA THR A 449 42.54 1.98 -20.11
C THR A 449 41.26 2.28 -20.85
N SER A 450 41.02 1.58 -21.95
CA SER A 450 39.84 1.58 -22.79
C SER A 450 38.63 0.98 -22.06
N GLY A 451 38.21 1.66 -20.99
CA GLY A 451 36.92 1.44 -20.38
C GLY A 451 35.99 2.54 -20.90
N GLU A 452 35.12 2.25 -21.84
CA GLU A 452 34.02 3.12 -22.22
C GLU A 452 33.37 3.66 -20.93
N GLN A 453 33.39 5.00 -20.74
CA GLN A 453 32.58 5.60 -19.70
C GLN A 453 31.14 5.14 -19.91
N PRO A 454 30.51 4.49 -18.93
CA PRO A 454 29.16 4.00 -19.10
C PRO A 454 28.29 5.17 -19.57
N LYS A 455 27.51 4.98 -20.63
CA LYS A 455 26.55 5.97 -21.12
C LYS A 455 25.64 6.35 -19.98
N VAL A 456 25.91 7.49 -19.36
CA VAL A 456 25.11 8.06 -18.28
C VAL A 456 23.82 8.59 -18.91
N GLY A 457 22.70 7.98 -18.58
CA GLY A 457 21.40 8.45 -19.05
C GLY A 457 21.12 9.86 -18.47
N SER A 458 20.72 10.80 -19.31
CA SER A 458 20.29 12.12 -18.84
C SER A 458 19.06 11.97 -17.94
N THR A 459 19.15 12.51 -16.74
CA THR A 459 17.99 12.52 -15.82
C THR A 459 17.02 13.59 -16.31
N GLY A 460 15.87 13.18 -16.82
CA GLY A 460 14.84 14.11 -17.31
C GLY A 460 14.27 14.96 -16.17
N THR A 461 14.08 16.25 -16.41
CA THR A 461 13.49 17.19 -15.44
C THR A 461 12.14 16.71 -14.90
N ILE A 462 11.30 16.12 -15.78
CA ILE A 462 9.98 15.59 -15.39
C ILE A 462 10.13 14.41 -14.43
N SER A 463 11.13 13.55 -14.61
CA SER A 463 11.38 12.42 -13.67
C SER A 463 11.73 12.93 -12.27
N ILE A 464 12.53 14.00 -12.17
CA ILE A 464 12.82 14.65 -10.88
C ILE A 464 11.56 15.29 -10.29
N ALA A 465 10.76 15.95 -11.13
CA ALA A 465 9.51 16.60 -10.69
C ALA A 465 8.51 15.60 -10.09
N THR A 466 8.41 14.37 -10.62
CA THR A 466 7.56 13.32 -10.03
C THR A 466 8.02 12.91 -8.63
N VAL A 467 9.32 12.85 -8.38
CA VAL A 467 9.88 12.57 -7.04
C VAL A 467 9.60 13.74 -6.09
N ILE A 468 9.86 14.97 -6.53
CA ILE A 468 9.58 16.17 -5.74
C ILE A 468 8.11 16.26 -5.37
N PHE A 469 7.21 15.96 -6.31
CA PHE A 469 5.76 15.95 -6.06
C PHE A 469 5.38 14.98 -4.92
N LEU A 470 5.87 13.74 -4.96
CA LEU A 470 5.60 12.76 -3.90
C LEU A 470 6.24 13.18 -2.55
N PHE A 471 7.43 13.75 -2.58
CA PHE A 471 8.09 14.20 -1.37
C PHE A 471 7.47 15.47 -0.76
N ALA A 472 6.89 16.36 -1.59
CA ALA A 472 6.18 17.55 -1.14
C ALA A 472 4.95 17.22 -0.26
N ILE A 473 4.42 16.01 -0.35
CA ILE A 473 3.36 15.52 0.54
C ILE A 473 3.81 15.57 2.01
N SER A 474 5.09 15.33 2.30
CA SER A 474 5.57 15.32 3.69
C SER A 474 5.43 16.69 4.38
N PRO A 475 5.93 17.80 3.87
CA PRO A 475 5.68 19.11 4.47
C PRO A 475 4.20 19.53 4.40
N ILE A 476 3.44 19.13 3.36
CA ILE A 476 2.00 19.39 3.28
C ILE A 476 1.27 18.74 4.45
N LEU A 477 1.56 17.48 4.76
CA LEU A 477 0.97 16.77 5.90
C LEU A 477 1.29 17.44 7.24
N VAL A 478 2.44 18.08 7.38
CA VAL A 478 2.82 18.83 8.59
C VAL A 478 2.07 20.16 8.69
N VAL A 479 2.05 20.93 7.61
CA VAL A 479 1.37 22.24 7.57
C VAL A 479 -0.13 22.10 7.78
N PHE A 480 -0.74 21.08 7.16
CA PHE A 480 -2.15 20.77 7.28
C PHE A 480 -2.44 19.65 8.29
N ALA A 481 -1.58 19.47 9.30
CA ALA A 481 -1.73 18.38 10.27
C ALA A 481 -3.11 18.41 10.95
N LYS A 482 -3.61 19.59 11.37
CA LYS A 482 -4.88 19.73 12.09
C LYS A 482 -6.08 19.19 11.31
N PRO A 483 -6.39 19.64 10.06
CA PRO A 483 -7.52 19.09 9.30
C PRO A 483 -7.33 17.61 8.94
N ILE A 484 -6.08 17.17 8.68
CA ILE A 484 -5.81 15.78 8.33
C ILE A 484 -5.98 14.86 9.52
N THR A 485 -5.50 15.24 10.72
CA THR A 485 -5.72 14.46 11.94
C THR A 485 -7.20 14.44 12.33
N ALA A 486 -7.94 15.53 12.17
CA ALA A 486 -9.39 15.54 12.39
C ALA A 486 -10.12 14.55 11.46
N PHE A 487 -9.73 14.48 10.17
CA PHE A 487 -10.28 13.52 9.24
C PHE A 487 -9.92 12.07 9.62
N THR A 488 -8.65 11.80 9.96
CA THR A 488 -8.22 10.44 10.35
C THR A 488 -8.82 10.01 11.69
N GLU A 489 -9.08 10.93 12.61
CA GLU A 489 -9.77 10.66 13.86
C GLU A 489 -11.24 10.32 13.63
N SER A 490 -11.94 11.09 12.79
CA SER A 490 -13.31 10.78 12.37
C SER A 490 -13.38 9.42 11.67
N ALA A 491 -12.46 9.13 10.76
CA ALA A 491 -12.38 7.82 10.09
C ALA A 491 -12.10 6.66 11.06
N ALA A 492 -11.26 6.88 12.06
CA ALA A 492 -10.96 5.88 13.10
C ALA A 492 -12.18 5.64 14.00
N GLN A 493 -12.89 6.70 14.43
CA GLN A 493 -14.13 6.59 15.19
C GLN A 493 -15.19 5.81 14.41
N GLN A 494 -15.33 6.09 13.10
CA GLN A 494 -16.26 5.38 12.22
C GLN A 494 -15.95 3.88 12.13
N GLN A 495 -14.67 3.49 12.15
CA GLN A 495 -14.26 2.08 12.10
C GLN A 495 -14.41 1.37 13.45
N VAL A 496 -14.12 2.03 14.55
CA VAL A 496 -14.27 1.46 15.91
C VAL A 496 -15.74 1.30 16.27
N ASN A 497 -16.59 2.27 15.91
CA ASN A 497 -18.04 2.16 16.06
C ASN A 497 -18.66 1.54 14.78
N SER A 498 -18.56 0.22 14.68
CA SER A 498 -19.05 -0.53 13.51
C SER A 498 -20.58 -0.57 13.36
N GLN A 499 -21.33 -0.21 14.40
CA GLN A 499 -22.80 -0.22 14.39
C GLN A 499 -23.38 0.61 13.25
N SER A 500 -22.86 1.83 13.02
CA SER A 500 -23.32 2.69 11.94
C SER A 500 -23.08 2.11 10.55
N TYR A 501 -21.97 1.36 10.37
CA TYR A 501 -21.68 0.61 9.16
C TYR A 501 -22.67 -0.53 8.96
N ILE A 502 -22.90 -1.34 10.01
CA ILE A 502 -23.82 -2.48 9.98
C ILE A 502 -25.23 -2.03 9.63
N GLU A 503 -25.74 -1.01 10.31
CA GLU A 503 -27.07 -0.45 10.04
C GLU A 503 -27.18 0.11 8.62
N SER A 504 -26.19 0.87 8.16
CA SER A 504 -26.19 1.45 6.81
C SER A 504 -26.23 0.40 5.70
N VAL A 505 -25.58 -0.75 5.90
CA VAL A 505 -25.53 -1.83 4.92
C VAL A 505 -26.81 -2.66 4.96
N LEU A 506 -27.25 -3.10 6.15
CA LEU A 506 -28.38 -4.02 6.29
C LEU A 506 -29.75 -3.36 6.11
N SER A 507 -29.87 -2.06 6.42
CA SER A 507 -31.10 -1.30 6.20
C SER A 507 -31.32 -0.87 4.75
N LYS A 508 -30.29 -0.98 3.89
CA LYS A 508 -30.35 -0.50 2.50
C LYS A 508 -31.32 -1.33 1.67
N GLN A 509 -32.41 -0.71 1.25
CA GLN A 509 -33.42 -1.35 0.41
C GLN A 509 -33.09 -1.21 -1.08
N PRO A 510 -33.44 -2.23 -1.90
CA PRO A 510 -33.42 -2.12 -3.35
C PRO A 510 -34.26 -0.94 -3.85
N VAL A 511 -33.84 -0.30 -4.93
CA VAL A 511 -34.59 0.80 -5.53
C VAL A 511 -35.87 0.24 -6.17
N ALA A 512 -37.05 0.67 -5.70
CA ALA A 512 -38.33 0.28 -6.27
C ALA A 512 -38.45 0.72 -7.74
N GLY A 513 -38.90 -0.18 -8.63
CA GLY A 513 -39.14 0.13 -10.04
C GLY A 513 -38.30 -0.62 -11.07
N ARG A 514 -37.51 -1.62 -10.68
CA ARG A 514 -36.89 -2.59 -11.61
C ARG A 514 -37.39 -4.02 -11.29
N GLU A 515 -38.70 -4.19 -11.30
CA GLU A 515 -39.23 -5.52 -11.51
C GLU A 515 -38.98 -5.91 -12.97
N LYS A 516 -38.19 -6.91 -13.18
CA LYS A 516 -38.18 -7.72 -14.38
C LYS A 516 -38.28 -9.16 -14.02
#